data_0193ff846c2582053a8b20062e2fb58e
#
_entry.id   0193ff846c2582053a8b20062e2fb58e
#
_cell.length_a   1.000
_cell.length_b   1.000
_cell.length_c   1.000
_cell.angle_alpha   90.00
_cell.angle_beta   90.00
_cell.angle_gamma   90.00
#
_symmetry.space_group_name_H-M   'P 1'
#
loop_
_entity.id
_entity.type
_entity.pdbx_description
1 polymer ?
#
loop_
_entity_poly.entity_id
_entity_poly.type
_entity_poly.pdbx_seq_one_letter_code
_entity_poly.pdbx_strand_id
1 'polypeptide(L)'
;MMRVVHLIWSLSTGGVETMLVDIINEQVKHALVSLIVMNDSVDSELIRNLDKKCNVLCCSRKAGTKNPLPLIKLNYWLFKIKPDIIHVHGGGLGKVSLYPSPKVFTIHNAHSAPSEYKKYKALYAISKAVQEYTRGQGFESVVVENGIRVKDIRVKEDNSASETMQIVQIGRLYHPHKGQHILIEAMNILVNEMKEKIISVDFIGEGSSYKYLVGLVCKYHLEEHVRFLGGHTRKFIYDNLCNYDLLIQPSISEGFGLTVAEAMVAGVPVLVSNVPGTMEVIGQGKYGKYFETDNPRSLANSILQIKTDGCNRKRLKEARDYAISNFDISHTAQTYLAEYKRILNKS
;
A
#
# COMPACT_ATOMS: atom_id res chain seq x y z
N MET A 1 2.21 8.48 -29.83
CA MET A 1 1.85 7.86 -28.55
C MET A 1 2.79 8.45 -27.49
N MET A 2 2.24 8.88 -26.34
CA MET A 2 3.01 9.49 -25.24
C MET A 2 4.05 8.51 -24.67
N ARG A 3 5.27 8.98 -24.41
CA ARG A 3 6.38 8.21 -23.81
C ARG A 3 6.52 8.58 -22.35
N VAL A 4 6.29 7.63 -21.47
CA VAL A 4 6.39 7.81 -20.01
C VAL A 4 7.55 6.99 -19.48
N VAL A 5 8.39 7.61 -18.67
CA VAL A 5 9.44 6.91 -17.91
C VAL A 5 9.10 6.98 -16.43
N HIS A 6 8.95 5.82 -15.79
CA HIS A 6 8.90 5.72 -14.33
C HIS A 6 10.32 5.53 -13.78
N LEU A 7 10.67 6.31 -12.75
CA LEU A 7 11.94 6.20 -12.04
C LEU A 7 11.70 5.76 -10.60
N ILE A 8 12.38 4.70 -10.18
CA ILE A 8 12.36 4.20 -8.81
C ILE A 8 13.77 3.81 -8.35
N TRP A 9 14.04 3.87 -7.04
CA TRP A 9 15.33 3.44 -6.51
C TRP A 9 15.53 1.94 -6.59
N SER A 10 14.59 1.17 -6.08
CA SER A 10 14.63 -0.30 -6.02
C SER A 10 13.28 -0.86 -6.42
N LEU A 11 13.23 -2.08 -6.88
CA LEU A 11 11.99 -2.81 -7.14
C LEU A 11 11.97 -4.04 -6.24
N SER A 12 11.85 -3.81 -4.94
CA SER A 12 11.75 -4.84 -3.91
C SER A 12 10.30 -5.07 -3.51
N THR A 13 9.99 -6.18 -2.86
CA THR A 13 8.62 -6.47 -2.43
C THR A 13 8.12 -5.44 -1.42
N GLY A 14 7.13 -4.65 -1.82
CA GLY A 14 6.49 -3.62 -1.02
C GLY A 14 5.24 -3.07 -1.71
N GLY A 15 4.38 -2.39 -0.96
CA GLY A 15 3.11 -1.86 -1.49
C GLY A 15 3.31 -0.85 -2.62
N VAL A 16 4.33 0.00 -2.54
CA VAL A 16 4.63 1.03 -3.55
C VAL A 16 5.08 0.38 -4.85
N GLU A 17 6.02 -0.55 -4.76
CA GLU A 17 6.63 -1.22 -5.91
C GLU A 17 5.61 -2.11 -6.62
N THR A 18 4.83 -2.86 -5.85
CA THR A 18 3.77 -3.72 -6.40
C THR A 18 2.69 -2.91 -7.12
N MET A 19 2.25 -1.81 -6.50
CA MET A 19 1.27 -0.90 -7.11
C MET A 19 1.85 -0.21 -8.36
N LEU A 20 3.14 0.16 -8.37
CA LEU A 20 3.79 0.73 -9.55
C LEU A 20 3.77 -0.24 -10.73
N VAL A 21 4.02 -1.53 -10.49
CA VAL A 21 3.91 -2.58 -11.52
C VAL A 21 2.50 -2.60 -12.11
N ASP A 22 1.47 -2.52 -11.27
CA ASP A 22 0.08 -2.52 -11.73
C ASP A 22 -0.28 -1.26 -12.53
N ILE A 23 0.17 -0.08 -12.08
CA ILE A 23 0.00 1.18 -12.81
C ILE A 23 0.65 1.07 -14.20
N ILE A 24 1.87 0.56 -14.27
CA ILE A 24 2.58 0.37 -15.55
C ILE A 24 1.81 -0.58 -16.46
N ASN A 25 1.32 -1.70 -15.95
CA ASN A 25 0.57 -2.69 -16.71
C ASN A 25 -0.74 -2.12 -17.29
N GLU A 26 -1.37 -1.19 -16.60
CA GLU A 26 -2.53 -0.47 -17.15
C GLU A 26 -2.09 0.60 -18.18
N GLN A 27 -1.01 1.34 -17.89
CA GLN A 27 -0.56 2.44 -18.75
C GLN A 27 0.00 1.97 -20.11
N VAL A 28 0.63 0.80 -20.19
CA VAL A 28 1.16 0.26 -21.46
C VAL A 28 0.09 -0.02 -22.52
N LYS A 29 -1.18 -0.05 -22.10
CA LYS A 29 -2.33 -0.14 -23.02
C LYS A 29 -2.54 1.15 -23.82
N HIS A 30 -2.02 2.28 -23.32
CA HIS A 30 -2.32 3.62 -23.81
C HIS A 30 -1.08 4.51 -24.07
N ALA A 31 0.10 4.09 -23.60
CA ALA A 31 1.36 4.84 -23.70
C ALA A 31 2.54 3.90 -23.95
N LEU A 32 3.65 4.45 -24.42
CA LEU A 32 4.95 3.78 -24.44
C LEU A 32 5.60 3.98 -23.07
N VAL A 33 5.66 2.91 -22.26
CA VAL A 33 6.13 2.99 -20.88
C VAL A 33 7.50 2.34 -20.75
N SER A 34 8.40 3.01 -20.02
CA SER A 34 9.67 2.44 -19.58
C SER A 34 9.78 2.56 -18.08
N LEU A 35 10.32 1.53 -17.43
CA LEU A 35 10.68 1.54 -16.00
C LEU A 35 12.20 1.57 -15.88
N ILE A 36 12.75 2.57 -15.19
CA ILE A 36 14.17 2.62 -14.86
C ILE A 36 14.34 2.42 -13.35
N VAL A 37 15.01 1.32 -12.98
CA VAL A 37 15.37 0.98 -11.60
C VAL A 37 16.84 1.37 -11.36
N MET A 38 17.09 2.18 -10.34
CA MET A 38 18.43 2.71 -10.05
C MET A 38 19.34 1.68 -9.40
N ASN A 39 18.87 1.03 -8.34
CA ASN A 39 19.67 0.09 -7.55
C ASN A 39 19.66 -1.32 -8.16
N ASP A 40 20.55 -2.16 -7.65
CA ASP A 40 20.63 -3.59 -7.98
C ASP A 40 19.64 -4.47 -7.21
N SER A 41 18.91 -3.89 -6.26
CA SER A 41 17.84 -4.56 -5.52
C SER A 41 16.56 -4.62 -6.37
N VAL A 42 16.38 -5.77 -7.03
CA VAL A 42 15.27 -6.03 -7.95
C VAL A 42 14.68 -7.40 -7.66
N ASP A 43 13.39 -7.42 -7.36
CA ASP A 43 12.62 -8.64 -7.19
C ASP A 43 12.26 -9.24 -8.56
N SER A 44 12.69 -10.48 -8.80
CA SER A 44 12.45 -11.18 -10.06
C SER A 44 10.96 -11.50 -10.30
N GLU A 45 10.16 -11.62 -9.25
CA GLU A 45 8.71 -11.84 -9.37
C GLU A 45 8.01 -10.55 -9.84
N LEU A 46 8.37 -9.39 -9.29
CA LEU A 46 7.84 -8.11 -9.76
C LEU A 46 8.19 -7.83 -11.23
N ILE A 47 9.41 -8.20 -11.67
CA ILE A 47 9.79 -8.09 -13.09
C ILE A 47 8.94 -9.04 -13.96
N ARG A 48 8.71 -10.28 -13.53
CA ARG A 48 7.88 -11.24 -14.27
C ARG A 48 6.41 -10.79 -14.37
N ASN A 49 5.93 -10.02 -13.39
CA ASN A 49 4.58 -9.50 -13.36
C ASN A 49 4.39 -8.24 -14.21
N LEU A 50 5.46 -7.63 -14.75
CA LEU A 50 5.37 -6.52 -15.69
C LEU A 50 4.93 -7.00 -17.05
N ASP A 51 4.05 -6.24 -17.71
CA ASP A 51 3.67 -6.46 -19.10
C ASP A 51 4.91 -6.36 -20.01
N LYS A 52 5.04 -7.29 -20.94
CA LYS A 52 6.17 -7.37 -21.89
C LYS A 52 6.33 -6.12 -22.78
N LYS A 53 5.31 -5.28 -22.88
CA LYS A 53 5.35 -3.99 -23.58
C LYS A 53 6.11 -2.92 -22.77
N CYS A 54 6.31 -3.12 -21.46
CA CYS A 54 7.12 -2.22 -20.66
C CYS A 54 8.61 -2.47 -20.92
N ASN A 55 9.34 -1.42 -21.28
CA ASN A 55 10.80 -1.48 -21.39
C ASN A 55 11.44 -1.30 -20.00
N VAL A 56 12.03 -2.37 -19.47
CA VAL A 56 12.65 -2.36 -18.13
C VAL A 56 14.17 -2.20 -18.23
N LEU A 57 14.70 -1.20 -17.50
CA LEU A 57 16.13 -0.83 -17.53
C LEU A 57 16.66 -0.73 -16.09
N CYS A 58 17.74 -1.46 -15.80
CA CYS A 58 18.37 -1.45 -14.46
C CYS A 58 19.74 -0.79 -14.50
N CYS A 59 19.93 0.26 -13.69
CA CYS A 59 21.22 0.96 -13.55
C CYS A 59 22.22 0.19 -12.71
N SER A 60 21.75 -0.80 -11.91
CA SER A 60 22.56 -1.69 -11.07
C SER A 60 23.49 -0.95 -10.10
N ARG A 61 22.95 0.11 -9.45
CA ARG A 61 23.67 0.89 -8.45
C ARG A 61 23.72 0.11 -7.13
N LYS A 62 24.90 -0.14 -6.62
CA LYS A 62 25.07 -0.71 -5.26
C LYS A 62 24.78 0.36 -4.21
N ALA A 63 24.08 -0.01 -3.15
CA ALA A 63 23.83 0.90 -2.03
C ALA A 63 25.13 1.49 -1.47
N GLY A 64 25.13 2.78 -1.15
CA GLY A 64 26.33 3.46 -0.60
C GLY A 64 27.46 3.76 -1.61
N THR A 65 27.36 3.29 -2.86
CA THR A 65 28.43 3.54 -3.85
C THR A 65 28.54 5.02 -4.23
N LYS A 66 29.78 5.49 -4.42
CA LYS A 66 30.10 6.81 -5.03
C LYS A 66 30.35 6.71 -6.55
N ASN A 67 30.22 5.52 -7.14
CA ASN A 67 30.43 5.31 -8.58
C ASN A 67 29.41 6.12 -9.40
N PRO A 68 29.84 7.00 -10.33
CA PRO A 68 28.95 7.81 -11.15
C PRO A 68 28.31 7.03 -12.32
N LEU A 69 28.83 5.85 -12.69
CA LEU A 69 28.37 5.10 -13.86
C LEU A 69 26.85 4.83 -13.87
N PRO A 70 26.17 4.47 -12.77
CA PRO A 70 24.72 4.31 -12.76
C PRO A 70 23.97 5.58 -13.12
N LEU A 71 24.48 6.77 -12.73
CA LEU A 71 23.87 8.06 -13.07
C LEU A 71 24.09 8.40 -14.55
N ILE A 72 25.28 8.09 -15.09
CA ILE A 72 25.58 8.23 -16.52
C ILE A 72 24.64 7.34 -17.32
N LYS A 73 24.47 6.08 -16.89
CA LYS A 73 23.57 5.09 -17.53
C LYS A 73 22.11 5.55 -17.50
N LEU A 74 21.62 6.07 -16.37
CA LEU A 74 20.29 6.67 -16.25
C LEU A 74 20.08 7.76 -17.33
N ASN A 75 21.00 8.73 -17.38
CA ASN A 75 20.85 9.85 -18.31
C ASN A 75 21.01 9.43 -19.78
N TYR A 76 21.92 8.52 -20.07
CA TYR A 76 22.05 7.92 -21.42
C TYR A 76 20.70 7.35 -21.88
N TRP A 77 20.02 6.57 -21.05
CA TRP A 77 18.74 6.03 -21.42
C TRP A 77 17.63 7.07 -21.54
N LEU A 78 17.61 8.07 -20.67
CA LEU A 78 16.65 9.17 -20.78
C LEU A 78 16.82 9.92 -22.12
N PHE A 79 18.07 10.22 -22.54
CA PHE A 79 18.34 10.84 -23.83
C PHE A 79 18.01 9.91 -25.03
N LYS A 80 18.12 8.61 -24.86
CA LYS A 80 17.76 7.62 -25.91
C LYS A 80 16.26 7.44 -26.03
N ILE A 81 15.53 7.33 -24.92
CA ILE A 81 14.07 7.16 -24.88
C ILE A 81 13.35 8.44 -25.29
N LYS A 82 13.89 9.61 -24.94
CA LYS A 82 13.28 10.92 -25.13
C LYS A 82 11.85 10.96 -24.55
N PRO A 83 11.67 10.74 -23.24
CA PRO A 83 10.36 10.70 -22.63
C PRO A 83 9.62 12.04 -22.73
N ASP A 84 8.32 12.01 -22.86
CA ASP A 84 7.47 13.19 -22.77
C ASP A 84 7.20 13.56 -21.30
N ILE A 85 7.16 12.54 -20.42
CA ILE A 85 7.01 12.68 -18.96
C ILE A 85 8.01 11.76 -18.24
N ILE A 86 8.61 12.28 -17.17
CA ILE A 86 9.40 11.49 -16.20
C ILE A 86 8.63 11.47 -14.88
N HIS A 87 8.11 10.30 -14.51
CA HIS A 87 7.40 10.10 -13.25
C HIS A 87 8.31 9.46 -12.19
N VAL A 88 8.53 10.15 -11.09
CA VAL A 88 9.48 9.79 -10.05
C VAL A 88 8.72 9.26 -8.83
N HIS A 89 9.16 8.08 -8.33
CA HIS A 89 8.60 7.40 -7.17
C HIS A 89 9.57 7.31 -5.97
N GLY A 90 10.64 8.10 -6.00
CA GLY A 90 11.62 8.10 -4.91
C GLY A 90 12.39 9.41 -4.83
N GLY A 91 12.54 9.96 -3.63
CA GLY A 91 13.25 11.21 -3.39
C GLY A 91 14.68 11.20 -3.97
N GLY A 92 15.16 12.35 -4.44
CA GLY A 92 16.48 12.51 -5.03
C GLY A 92 16.60 12.18 -6.51
N LEU A 93 15.80 11.29 -7.07
CA LEU A 93 15.89 10.85 -8.47
C LEU A 93 15.62 11.99 -9.47
N GLY A 94 14.70 12.88 -9.13
CA GLY A 94 14.42 14.06 -9.96
C GLY A 94 15.62 15.02 -10.08
N LYS A 95 16.53 15.04 -9.08
CA LYS A 95 17.74 15.89 -9.09
C LYS A 95 18.80 15.38 -10.04
N VAL A 96 18.93 14.07 -10.19
CA VAL A 96 19.96 13.40 -10.97
C VAL A 96 19.54 13.09 -12.40
N SER A 97 18.27 13.29 -12.72
CA SER A 97 17.69 13.16 -14.06
C SER A 97 17.89 14.46 -14.84
N LEU A 98 18.78 14.47 -15.84
CA LEU A 98 19.19 15.67 -16.59
C LEU A 98 18.34 15.93 -17.84
N TYR A 99 17.58 14.93 -18.31
CA TYR A 99 16.74 15.10 -19.51
C TYR A 99 15.65 16.18 -19.27
N PRO A 100 15.41 17.11 -20.21
CA PRO A 100 14.60 18.32 -20.00
C PRO A 100 13.07 18.12 -20.04
N SER A 101 12.58 16.88 -19.90
CA SER A 101 11.14 16.64 -19.81
C SER A 101 10.54 17.10 -18.49
N PRO A 102 9.24 17.43 -18.48
CA PRO A 102 8.50 17.63 -17.26
C PRO A 102 8.65 16.42 -16.32
N LYS A 103 9.04 16.72 -15.08
CA LYS A 103 9.16 15.73 -14.01
C LYS A 103 7.98 15.85 -13.07
N VAL A 104 7.37 14.74 -12.73
CA VAL A 104 6.29 14.65 -11.75
C VAL A 104 6.67 13.68 -10.64
N PHE A 105 6.09 13.83 -9.46
CA PHE A 105 6.47 13.05 -8.29
C PHE A 105 5.23 12.56 -7.55
N THR A 106 5.20 11.26 -7.20
CA THR A 106 4.17 10.71 -6.31
C THR A 106 4.69 10.64 -4.88
N ILE A 107 3.93 11.23 -3.97
CA ILE A 107 4.17 11.27 -2.54
C ILE A 107 3.43 10.08 -1.91
N HIS A 108 4.20 9.05 -1.50
CA HIS A 108 3.66 7.81 -0.95
C HIS A 108 3.46 7.85 0.57
N ASN A 109 4.01 8.84 1.25
CA ASN A 109 3.88 9.02 2.69
C ASN A 109 4.12 10.47 3.10
N ALA A 110 3.74 10.81 4.34
CA ALA A 110 3.87 12.15 4.90
C ALA A 110 5.31 12.53 5.35
N HIS A 111 6.34 11.77 4.99
CA HIS A 111 7.72 11.96 5.46
C HIS A 111 8.70 12.37 4.36
N SER A 112 8.23 12.76 3.18
CA SER A 112 9.09 13.21 2.08
C SER A 112 9.65 14.60 2.35
N ALA A 113 10.89 14.86 1.87
CA ALA A 113 11.58 16.14 2.11
C ALA A 113 10.98 17.30 1.27
N PRO A 114 10.36 18.32 1.87
CA PRO A 114 9.67 19.39 1.15
C PRO A 114 10.55 20.14 0.14
N SER A 115 11.85 20.28 0.39
CA SER A 115 12.78 20.99 -0.49
C SER A 115 12.89 20.40 -1.91
N GLU A 116 12.55 19.12 -2.08
CA GLU A 116 12.57 18.46 -3.38
C GLU A 116 11.36 18.80 -4.24
N TYR A 117 10.22 19.11 -3.62
CA TYR A 117 8.95 19.32 -4.30
C TYR A 117 9.00 20.46 -5.32
N LYS A 118 9.79 21.51 -5.06
CA LYS A 118 10.00 22.66 -5.97
C LYS A 118 10.55 22.26 -7.35
N LYS A 119 11.11 21.05 -7.49
CA LYS A 119 11.76 20.59 -8.73
C LYS A 119 10.82 19.86 -9.68
N TYR A 120 9.61 19.60 -9.23
CA TYR A 120 8.62 18.86 -9.99
C TYR A 120 7.56 19.78 -10.59
N LYS A 121 7.16 19.49 -11.81
CA LYS A 121 6.10 20.22 -12.51
C LYS A 121 4.72 19.99 -11.89
N ALA A 122 4.54 18.80 -11.31
CA ALA A 122 3.35 18.45 -10.52
C ALA A 122 3.73 17.43 -9.42
N LEU A 123 2.99 17.51 -8.33
CA LEU A 123 3.03 16.58 -7.21
C LEU A 123 1.72 15.82 -7.16
N TYR A 124 1.79 14.51 -6.94
CA TYR A 124 0.64 13.65 -6.77
C TYR A 124 0.63 13.08 -5.36
N ALA A 125 -0.49 13.22 -4.68
CA ALA A 125 -0.73 12.65 -3.36
C ALA A 125 -1.59 11.40 -3.50
N ILE A 126 -1.22 10.31 -2.82
CA ILE A 126 -1.94 9.03 -2.91
C ILE A 126 -3.27 9.01 -2.16
N SER A 127 -3.59 10.06 -1.42
CA SER A 127 -4.81 10.24 -0.62
C SER A 127 -5.01 11.72 -0.30
N LYS A 128 -6.19 12.09 0.16
CA LYS A 128 -6.47 13.44 0.67
C LYS A 128 -5.63 13.74 1.91
N ALA A 129 -5.42 12.74 2.78
CA ALA A 129 -4.57 12.86 3.95
C ALA A 129 -3.13 13.28 3.58
N VAL A 130 -2.55 12.67 2.55
CA VAL A 130 -1.22 13.04 2.03
C VAL A 130 -1.26 14.41 1.35
N GLN A 131 -2.34 14.76 0.67
CA GLN A 131 -2.52 16.09 0.07
C GLN A 131 -2.56 17.19 1.14
N GLU A 132 -3.31 17.00 2.22
CA GLU A 132 -3.39 17.95 3.34
C GLU A 132 -2.04 18.15 4.00
N TYR A 133 -1.29 17.05 4.23
CA TYR A 133 0.09 17.14 4.70
C TYR A 133 0.96 17.99 3.75
N THR A 134 0.87 17.75 2.45
CA THR A 134 1.63 18.48 1.43
C THR A 134 1.27 19.98 1.44
N ARG A 135 -0.02 20.29 1.53
CA ARG A 135 -0.52 21.66 1.65
C ARG A 135 -0.01 22.36 2.91
N GLY A 136 0.02 21.65 4.04
CA GLY A 136 0.61 22.14 5.29
C GLY A 136 2.10 22.48 5.19
N GLN A 137 2.81 21.91 4.19
CA GLN A 137 4.21 22.25 3.88
C GLN A 137 4.34 23.33 2.80
N GLY A 138 3.24 23.95 2.37
CA GLY A 138 3.21 25.03 1.38
C GLY A 138 3.29 24.56 -0.08
N PHE A 139 2.89 23.30 -0.37
CA PHE A 139 2.90 22.76 -1.72
C PHE A 139 1.52 22.24 -2.13
N GLU A 140 1.08 22.59 -3.32
CA GLU A 140 -0.12 22.03 -3.92
C GLU A 140 0.18 20.67 -4.57
N SER A 141 -0.72 19.72 -4.38
CA SER A 141 -0.66 18.41 -5.02
C SER A 141 -2.04 17.98 -5.52
N VAL A 142 -2.06 17.14 -6.54
CA VAL A 142 -3.29 16.52 -7.07
C VAL A 142 -3.45 15.16 -6.42
N VAL A 143 -4.65 14.85 -5.93
CA VAL A 143 -4.93 13.52 -5.41
C VAL A 143 -5.06 12.55 -6.58
N VAL A 144 -4.24 11.50 -6.55
CA VAL A 144 -4.35 10.31 -7.39
C VAL A 144 -4.35 9.12 -6.45
N GLU A 145 -5.54 8.69 -6.07
CA GLU A 145 -5.70 7.62 -5.08
C GLU A 145 -5.03 6.32 -5.53
N ASN A 146 -4.44 5.63 -4.58
CA ASN A 146 -3.87 4.32 -4.83
C ASN A 146 -4.94 3.33 -5.26
N GLY A 147 -4.57 2.44 -6.19
CA GLY A 147 -5.46 1.41 -6.71
C GLY A 147 -4.98 -0.01 -6.43
N ILE A 148 -5.92 -0.94 -6.54
CA ILE A 148 -5.70 -2.38 -6.37
C ILE A 148 -6.29 -3.15 -7.54
N ARG A 149 -5.85 -4.38 -7.77
CA ARG A 149 -6.34 -5.27 -8.85
C ARG A 149 -7.63 -5.97 -8.40
N VAL A 150 -8.74 -5.23 -8.41
CA VAL A 150 -10.04 -5.72 -7.89
C VAL A 150 -10.50 -7.05 -8.50
N LYS A 151 -10.17 -7.30 -9.77
CA LYS A 151 -10.60 -8.50 -10.51
C LYS A 151 -9.88 -9.78 -10.07
N ASP A 152 -8.72 -9.65 -9.44
CA ASP A 152 -7.88 -10.78 -9.05
C ASP A 152 -8.17 -11.24 -7.62
N ILE A 153 -8.94 -10.47 -6.86
CA ILE A 153 -9.25 -10.76 -5.46
C ILE A 153 -10.42 -11.73 -5.37
N ARG A 154 -10.19 -12.87 -4.73
CA ARG A 154 -11.24 -13.84 -4.43
C ARG A 154 -12.20 -13.29 -3.39
N VAL A 155 -13.48 -13.42 -3.66
CA VAL A 155 -14.56 -12.94 -2.79
C VAL A 155 -14.98 -14.02 -1.81
N LYS A 156 -15.28 -13.60 -0.58
CA LYS A 156 -15.82 -14.49 0.46
C LYS A 156 -17.18 -15.02 0.01
N GLU A 157 -17.27 -16.35 -0.09
CA GLU A 157 -18.52 -17.04 -0.31
C GLU A 157 -19.28 -17.20 1.01
N ASP A 158 -20.60 -17.35 0.94
CA ASP A 158 -21.48 -17.54 2.10
C ASP A 158 -21.27 -18.93 2.72
N ASN A 159 -20.13 -19.16 3.32
CA ASN A 159 -19.84 -20.41 4.02
C ASN A 159 -20.02 -20.25 5.53
N SER A 160 -20.43 -21.37 6.15
CA SER A 160 -20.73 -21.51 7.57
C SER A 160 -19.78 -20.75 8.49
N ALA A 161 -20.32 -20.10 9.51
CA ALA A 161 -19.53 -19.48 10.57
C ALA A 161 -18.54 -20.49 11.17
N SER A 162 -17.26 -20.18 11.13
CA SER A 162 -16.25 -20.88 11.92
C SER A 162 -16.57 -20.66 13.40
N GLU A 163 -16.39 -21.69 14.23
CA GLU A 163 -16.51 -21.52 15.67
C GLU A 163 -15.48 -20.49 16.19
N THR A 164 -14.29 -20.44 15.58
CA THR A 164 -13.21 -19.51 15.95
C THR A 164 -13.16 -18.34 14.98
N MET A 165 -13.23 -17.11 15.50
CA MET A 165 -13.05 -15.90 14.72
C MET A 165 -11.60 -15.78 14.26
N GLN A 166 -11.39 -15.85 12.95
CA GLN A 166 -10.06 -15.76 12.30
C GLN A 166 -9.77 -14.32 11.87
N ILE A 167 -8.83 -13.70 12.53
CA ILE A 167 -8.40 -12.31 12.25
C ILE A 167 -7.11 -12.36 11.43
N VAL A 168 -6.95 -11.40 10.51
CA VAL A 168 -5.69 -11.21 9.78
C VAL A 168 -5.19 -9.76 9.87
N GLN A 169 -3.88 -9.62 10.00
CA GLN A 169 -3.14 -8.38 9.79
C GLN A 169 -2.07 -8.62 8.72
N ILE A 170 -2.08 -7.80 7.66
CA ILE A 170 -1.19 -7.97 6.52
C ILE A 170 -0.32 -6.73 6.38
N GLY A 171 1.01 -6.92 6.31
CA GLY A 171 1.95 -5.84 6.06
C GLY A 171 3.33 -6.09 6.65
N ARG A 172 4.27 -5.22 6.30
CA ARG A 172 5.63 -5.27 6.83
C ARG A 172 5.60 -5.27 8.37
N LEU A 173 6.30 -6.20 9.00
CA LEU A 173 6.43 -6.24 10.46
C LEU A 173 7.37 -5.12 10.94
N TYR A 174 6.80 -3.93 11.05
CA TYR A 174 7.45 -2.72 11.56
C TYR A 174 6.49 -2.01 12.50
N HIS A 175 6.49 -2.45 13.76
CA HIS A 175 5.52 -2.07 14.77
C HIS A 175 5.40 -0.55 15.04
N PRO A 176 6.49 0.28 14.92
CA PRO A 176 6.35 1.71 15.18
C PRO A 176 5.41 2.44 14.20
N HIS A 177 5.18 1.87 13.02
CA HIS A 177 4.25 2.43 12.02
C HIS A 177 3.00 1.57 11.84
N LYS A 178 3.15 0.22 11.88
CA LYS A 178 2.07 -0.72 11.56
C LYS A 178 1.30 -1.22 12.79
N GLY A 179 1.74 -0.88 14.01
CA GLY A 179 0.98 -1.10 15.23
C GLY A 179 0.72 -2.57 15.60
N GLN A 180 1.51 -3.54 15.09
CA GLN A 180 1.28 -4.97 15.38
C GLN A 180 1.26 -5.28 16.88
N HIS A 181 2.07 -4.58 17.68
CA HIS A 181 2.09 -4.71 19.13
C HIS A 181 0.76 -4.34 19.76
N ILE A 182 0.06 -3.32 19.23
CA ILE A 182 -1.27 -2.90 19.71
C ILE A 182 -2.27 -4.04 19.55
N LEU A 183 -2.22 -4.78 18.43
CA LEU A 183 -3.09 -5.93 18.21
C LEU A 183 -2.73 -7.09 19.15
N ILE A 184 -1.44 -7.36 19.38
CA ILE A 184 -1.03 -8.41 20.36
C ILE A 184 -1.45 -8.03 21.77
N GLU A 185 -1.35 -6.77 22.18
CA GLU A 185 -1.82 -6.28 23.48
C GLU A 185 -3.34 -6.35 23.58
N ALA A 186 -4.08 -6.05 22.52
CA ALA A 186 -5.53 -6.24 22.46
C ALA A 186 -5.90 -7.73 22.59
N MET A 187 -5.14 -8.64 21.96
CA MET A 187 -5.32 -10.08 22.13
C MET A 187 -5.06 -10.53 23.58
N ASN A 188 -4.05 -9.96 24.26
CA ASN A 188 -3.84 -10.22 25.69
C ASN A 188 -5.07 -9.83 26.52
N ILE A 189 -5.67 -8.67 26.25
CA ILE A 189 -6.89 -8.23 26.91
C ILE A 189 -8.04 -9.20 26.64
N LEU A 190 -8.26 -9.56 25.39
CA LEU A 190 -9.35 -10.47 25.00
C LEU A 190 -9.19 -11.86 25.65
N VAL A 191 -8.04 -12.49 25.50
CA VAL A 191 -7.81 -13.87 25.92
C VAL A 191 -7.62 -13.96 27.45
N ASN A 192 -6.76 -13.12 28.02
CA ASN A 192 -6.34 -13.27 29.41
C ASN A 192 -7.23 -12.53 30.41
N GLU A 193 -7.79 -11.35 30.05
CA GLU A 193 -8.66 -10.58 30.93
C GLU A 193 -10.15 -10.90 30.69
N MET A 194 -10.61 -10.85 29.41
CA MET A 194 -12.02 -11.06 29.06
C MET A 194 -12.38 -12.55 28.86
N LYS A 195 -11.38 -13.46 28.89
CA LYS A 195 -11.55 -14.92 28.74
C LYS A 195 -12.15 -15.35 27.40
N GLU A 196 -11.93 -14.53 26.36
CA GLU A 196 -12.38 -14.86 25.01
C GLU A 196 -11.38 -15.82 24.34
N LYS A 197 -11.75 -17.10 24.24
CA LYS A 197 -10.86 -18.16 23.74
C LYS A 197 -11.08 -18.52 22.26
N ILE A 198 -12.21 -18.12 21.71
CA ILE A 198 -12.61 -18.51 20.34
C ILE A 198 -12.22 -17.39 19.37
N ILE A 199 -10.91 -17.04 19.37
CA ILE A 199 -10.34 -15.97 18.54
C ILE A 199 -8.87 -16.25 18.24
N SER A 200 -8.44 -16.02 17.01
CA SER A 200 -7.04 -16.13 16.62
C SER A 200 -6.65 -15.04 15.60
N VAL A 201 -5.35 -14.75 15.54
CA VAL A 201 -4.76 -13.74 14.65
C VAL A 201 -3.61 -14.31 13.85
N ASP A 202 -3.66 -14.11 12.54
CA ASP A 202 -2.55 -14.36 11.63
C ASP A 202 -1.88 -13.04 11.23
N PHE A 203 -0.57 -12.96 11.44
CA PHE A 203 0.28 -11.91 10.89
C PHE A 203 0.93 -12.39 9.60
N ILE A 204 0.62 -11.72 8.48
CA ILE A 204 1.22 -12.00 7.17
C ILE A 204 2.18 -10.87 6.82
N GLY A 205 3.46 -11.20 6.73
CA GLY A 205 4.53 -10.28 6.37
C GLY A 205 5.83 -10.56 7.11
N GLU A 206 6.88 -9.85 6.71
CA GLU A 206 8.21 -9.92 7.29
C GLU A 206 8.68 -8.52 7.69
N GLY A 207 9.68 -8.45 8.58
CA GLY A 207 10.28 -7.17 8.93
C GLY A 207 11.08 -7.20 10.22
N SER A 208 11.72 -6.08 10.53
CA SER A 208 12.66 -5.93 11.64
C SER A 208 12.02 -6.10 13.02
N SER A 209 10.70 -5.99 13.13
CA SER A 209 9.99 -6.15 14.40
C SER A 209 9.63 -7.59 14.75
N TYR A 210 9.89 -8.59 13.88
CA TYR A 210 9.48 -9.97 14.09
C TYR A 210 9.87 -10.51 15.46
N LYS A 211 11.16 -10.42 15.83
CA LYS A 211 11.66 -10.93 17.12
C LYS A 211 10.98 -10.25 18.33
N TYR A 212 10.76 -8.95 18.24
CA TYR A 212 10.07 -8.19 19.28
C TYR A 212 8.63 -8.66 19.44
N LEU A 213 7.90 -8.83 18.33
CA LEU A 213 6.49 -9.24 18.34
C LEU A 213 6.31 -10.66 18.85
N VAL A 214 7.20 -11.60 18.46
CA VAL A 214 7.23 -12.96 19.03
C VAL A 214 7.48 -12.91 20.53
N GLY A 215 8.40 -12.06 20.99
CA GLY A 215 8.64 -11.87 22.43
C GLY A 215 7.41 -11.37 23.19
N LEU A 216 6.57 -10.53 22.58
CA LEU A 216 5.30 -10.11 23.18
C LEU A 216 4.28 -11.25 23.26
N VAL A 217 4.19 -12.08 22.21
CA VAL A 217 3.30 -13.26 22.20
C VAL A 217 3.68 -14.21 23.31
N CYS A 218 4.97 -14.54 23.47
CA CYS A 218 5.46 -15.38 24.57
C CYS A 218 5.20 -14.73 25.95
N LYS A 219 5.47 -13.43 26.09
CA LYS A 219 5.24 -12.69 27.34
C LYS A 219 3.79 -12.77 27.82
N TYR A 220 2.84 -12.76 26.89
CA TYR A 220 1.42 -12.79 27.18
C TYR A 220 0.77 -14.18 27.08
N HIS A 221 1.57 -15.25 26.83
CA HIS A 221 1.09 -16.63 26.64
C HIS A 221 -0.02 -16.75 25.58
N LEU A 222 0.25 -16.19 24.38
CA LEU A 222 -0.70 -16.12 23.27
C LEU A 222 -0.33 -17.05 22.10
N GLU A 223 0.57 -18.02 22.30
CA GLU A 223 1.12 -18.90 21.25
C GLU A 223 0.03 -19.70 20.52
N GLU A 224 -1.06 -20.04 21.22
CA GLU A 224 -2.21 -20.76 20.63
C GLU A 224 -3.16 -19.82 19.86
N HIS A 225 -3.06 -18.51 20.04
CA HIS A 225 -3.95 -17.50 19.47
C HIS A 225 -3.32 -16.62 18.40
N VAL A 226 -1.98 -16.57 18.32
CA VAL A 226 -1.26 -15.68 17.42
C VAL A 226 -0.24 -16.45 16.59
N ARG A 227 -0.36 -16.36 15.26
CA ARG A 227 0.56 -16.99 14.33
C ARG A 227 1.23 -15.96 13.43
N PHE A 228 2.50 -16.20 13.11
CA PHE A 228 3.26 -15.44 12.11
C PHE A 228 3.48 -16.34 10.89
N LEU A 229 2.83 -16.00 9.78
CA LEU A 229 2.87 -16.81 8.57
C LEU A 229 4.04 -16.47 7.64
N GLY A 230 4.83 -15.42 7.98
CA GLY A 230 5.91 -14.95 7.12
C GLY A 230 5.45 -14.14 5.92
N GLY A 231 6.36 -13.89 4.99
CA GLY A 231 6.07 -13.18 3.74
C GLY A 231 5.35 -14.07 2.74
N HIS A 232 4.30 -13.57 2.15
CA HIS A 232 3.55 -14.25 1.09
C HIS A 232 3.43 -13.40 -0.16
N THR A 233 3.26 -14.06 -1.31
CA THR A 233 3.02 -13.39 -2.59
C THR A 233 1.65 -12.69 -2.57
N ARG A 234 1.50 -11.67 -3.41
CA ARG A 234 0.22 -10.98 -3.56
C ARG A 234 -0.89 -11.94 -4.03
N LYS A 235 -0.54 -12.89 -4.90
CA LYS A 235 -1.50 -13.92 -5.33
C LYS A 235 -2.01 -14.73 -4.16
N PHE A 236 -1.13 -15.18 -3.26
CA PHE A 236 -1.55 -15.89 -2.06
C PHE A 236 -2.52 -15.04 -1.21
N ILE A 237 -2.21 -13.76 -0.99
CA ILE A 237 -3.09 -12.85 -0.23
C ILE A 237 -4.45 -12.76 -0.91
N TYR A 238 -4.51 -12.52 -2.22
CA TYR A 238 -5.74 -12.38 -2.98
C TYR A 238 -6.60 -13.64 -3.00
N ASP A 239 -5.97 -14.82 -3.05
CA ASP A 239 -6.66 -16.10 -3.03
C ASP A 239 -7.20 -16.48 -1.63
N ASN A 240 -6.56 -15.99 -0.55
CA ASN A 240 -6.82 -16.45 0.82
C ASN A 240 -7.47 -15.41 1.73
N LEU A 241 -7.47 -14.13 1.37
CA LEU A 241 -8.02 -13.06 2.22
C LEU A 241 -9.50 -13.30 2.56
N CYS A 242 -10.27 -13.86 1.63
CA CYS A 242 -11.68 -14.21 1.82
C CYS A 242 -11.92 -15.29 2.89
N ASN A 243 -10.89 -15.99 3.35
CA ASN A 243 -11.03 -17.03 4.38
C ASN A 243 -11.06 -16.46 5.81
N TYR A 244 -10.75 -15.16 5.98
CA TYR A 244 -10.74 -14.51 7.28
C TYR A 244 -12.09 -13.85 7.61
N ASP A 245 -12.36 -13.67 8.90
CA ASP A 245 -13.57 -13.04 9.41
C ASP A 245 -13.43 -11.56 9.66
N LEU A 246 -12.19 -11.08 9.84
CA LEU A 246 -11.88 -9.69 10.07
C LEU A 246 -10.45 -9.37 9.64
N LEU A 247 -10.26 -8.31 8.86
CA LEU A 247 -8.95 -7.68 8.69
C LEU A 247 -8.80 -6.54 9.70
N ILE A 248 -7.68 -6.52 10.42
CA ILE A 248 -7.32 -5.42 11.32
C ILE A 248 -6.09 -4.69 10.79
N GLN A 249 -6.19 -3.35 10.67
CA GLN A 249 -5.07 -2.48 10.32
C GLN A 249 -4.82 -1.50 11.49
N PRO A 250 -3.97 -1.87 12.47
CA PRO A 250 -3.76 -1.10 13.69
C PRO A 250 -2.65 -0.04 13.52
N SER A 251 -2.50 0.52 12.32
CA SER A 251 -1.41 1.43 11.97
C SER A 251 -1.41 2.69 12.84
N ILE A 252 -0.23 3.09 13.29
CA ILE A 252 0.03 4.39 13.95
C ILE A 252 0.17 5.48 12.86
N SER A 253 0.69 5.09 11.70
CA SER A 253 0.82 5.97 10.54
C SER A 253 0.57 5.17 9.26
N GLU A 254 -0.32 5.68 8.42
CA GLU A 254 -0.68 5.06 7.14
C GLU A 254 -1.03 6.14 6.11
N GLY A 255 -0.45 6.02 4.92
CA GLY A 255 -0.73 6.96 3.83
C GLY A 255 -2.03 6.67 3.08
N PHE A 256 -2.44 5.39 3.02
CA PHE A 256 -3.66 4.95 2.35
C PHE A 256 -4.27 3.70 3.03
N GLY A 257 -3.65 2.54 2.89
CA GLY A 257 -4.16 1.26 3.42
C GLY A 257 -4.64 0.33 2.32
N LEU A 258 -3.73 -0.08 1.42
CA LEU A 258 -4.06 -1.00 0.32
C LEU A 258 -4.73 -2.29 0.81
N THR A 259 -4.23 -2.90 1.88
CA THR A 259 -4.78 -4.15 2.43
C THR A 259 -6.20 -3.98 2.97
N VAL A 260 -6.56 -2.78 3.43
CA VAL A 260 -7.93 -2.45 3.85
C VAL A 260 -8.86 -2.46 2.63
N ALA A 261 -8.46 -1.78 1.54
CA ALA A 261 -9.21 -1.80 0.29
C ALA A 261 -9.33 -3.22 -0.30
N GLU A 262 -8.25 -4.01 -0.25
CA GLU A 262 -8.23 -5.42 -0.69
C GLU A 262 -9.21 -6.27 0.11
N ALA A 263 -9.27 -6.10 1.44
CA ALA A 263 -10.22 -6.83 2.29
C ALA A 263 -11.68 -6.43 2.03
N MET A 264 -11.94 -5.13 1.80
CA MET A 264 -13.27 -4.68 1.41
C MET A 264 -13.73 -5.32 0.09
N VAL A 265 -12.84 -5.43 -0.92
CA VAL A 265 -13.14 -6.11 -2.18
C VAL A 265 -13.34 -7.61 -1.97
N ALA A 266 -12.57 -8.25 -1.08
CA ALA A 266 -12.75 -9.64 -0.71
C ALA A 266 -14.07 -9.92 0.03
N GLY A 267 -14.80 -8.89 0.46
CA GLY A 267 -16.01 -9.01 1.26
C GLY A 267 -15.72 -9.34 2.73
N VAL A 268 -14.53 -9.02 3.21
CA VAL A 268 -14.09 -9.22 4.59
C VAL A 268 -14.30 -7.92 5.38
N PRO A 269 -14.94 -7.98 6.56
CA PRO A 269 -15.05 -6.83 7.45
C PRO A 269 -13.67 -6.22 7.76
N VAL A 270 -13.61 -4.90 7.95
CA VAL A 270 -12.37 -4.20 8.28
C VAL A 270 -12.51 -3.39 9.55
N LEU A 271 -11.48 -3.45 10.42
CA LEU A 271 -11.33 -2.65 11.61
C LEU A 271 -9.96 -1.94 11.55
N VAL A 272 -9.98 -0.62 11.55
CA VAL A 272 -8.77 0.19 11.36
C VAL A 272 -8.56 1.16 12.53
N SER A 273 -7.32 1.56 12.77
CA SER A 273 -7.05 2.71 13.61
C SER A 273 -7.58 4.00 12.97
N ASN A 274 -7.98 4.99 13.79
CA ASN A 274 -8.54 6.26 13.30
C ASN A 274 -7.49 7.23 12.72
N VAL A 275 -6.47 6.69 12.02
CA VAL A 275 -5.51 7.53 11.28
C VAL A 275 -6.08 7.97 9.92
N PRO A 276 -5.72 9.18 9.44
CA PRO A 276 -6.37 9.77 8.27
C PRO A 276 -6.40 8.88 7.02
N GLY A 277 -5.29 8.19 6.68
CA GLY A 277 -5.21 7.37 5.48
C GLY A 277 -6.17 6.18 5.48
N THR A 278 -6.26 5.43 6.59
CA THR A 278 -7.18 4.29 6.70
C THR A 278 -8.64 4.74 6.84
N MET A 279 -8.88 5.86 7.54
CA MET A 279 -10.22 6.46 7.65
C MET A 279 -10.78 6.87 6.30
N GLU A 280 -9.94 7.40 5.41
CA GLU A 280 -10.34 7.74 4.04
C GLU A 280 -10.80 6.49 3.27
N VAL A 281 -10.06 5.39 3.33
CA VAL A 281 -10.39 4.13 2.64
C VAL A 281 -11.73 3.57 3.09
N ILE A 282 -12.04 3.63 4.38
CA ILE A 282 -13.34 3.15 4.92
C ILE A 282 -14.47 4.20 4.85
N GLY A 283 -14.28 5.29 4.08
CA GLY A 283 -15.28 6.35 3.93
C GLY A 283 -15.68 6.99 5.26
N GLN A 284 -14.71 7.33 6.11
CA GLN A 284 -14.90 7.93 7.45
C GLN A 284 -15.80 7.07 8.35
N GLY A 285 -15.64 5.75 8.31
CA GLY A 285 -16.41 4.80 9.13
C GLY A 285 -17.73 4.32 8.50
N LYS A 286 -18.07 4.79 7.31
CA LYS A 286 -19.29 4.33 6.60
C LYS A 286 -19.17 2.88 6.14
N TYR A 287 -18.00 2.47 5.66
CA TYR A 287 -17.76 1.18 5.02
C TYR A 287 -16.86 0.22 5.83
N GLY A 288 -16.43 0.64 7.02
CA GLY A 288 -15.64 -0.15 7.96
C GLY A 288 -15.83 0.35 9.38
N LYS A 289 -15.28 -0.37 10.34
CA LYS A 289 -15.22 0.08 11.74
C LYS A 289 -13.84 0.66 12.04
N TYR A 290 -13.75 1.49 13.06
CA TYR A 290 -12.47 2.04 13.51
C TYR A 290 -12.39 2.05 15.04
N PHE A 291 -11.17 2.14 15.55
CA PHE A 291 -10.86 2.25 16.97
C PHE A 291 -9.84 3.38 17.18
N GLU A 292 -9.67 3.80 18.42
CA GLU A 292 -8.72 4.85 18.80
C GLU A 292 -7.27 4.37 18.61
N THR A 293 -6.49 5.12 17.83
CA THR A 293 -5.08 4.80 17.54
C THR A 293 -4.27 4.67 18.83
N ASP A 294 -3.36 3.69 18.86
CA ASP A 294 -2.46 3.39 19.97
C ASP A 294 -3.20 3.03 21.29
N ASN A 295 -4.42 2.47 21.16
CA ASN A 295 -5.26 2.07 22.30
C ASN A 295 -5.68 0.58 22.18
N PRO A 296 -4.93 -0.35 22.82
CA PRO A 296 -5.24 -1.78 22.79
C PRO A 296 -6.62 -2.11 23.40
N ARG A 297 -7.06 -1.37 24.42
CA ARG A 297 -8.38 -1.58 25.06
C ARG A 297 -9.52 -1.18 24.11
N SER A 298 -9.39 -0.06 23.41
CA SER A 298 -10.34 0.36 22.37
C SER A 298 -10.42 -0.68 21.25
N LEU A 299 -9.27 -1.21 20.81
CA LEU A 299 -9.20 -2.28 19.81
C LEU A 299 -9.90 -3.56 20.29
N ALA A 300 -9.60 -4.04 21.51
CA ALA A 300 -10.21 -5.23 22.08
C ALA A 300 -11.74 -5.11 22.18
N ASN A 301 -12.25 -3.98 22.67
CA ASN A 301 -13.68 -3.72 22.76
C ASN A 301 -14.34 -3.72 21.35
N SER A 302 -13.68 -3.11 20.37
CA SER A 302 -14.19 -3.06 18.98
C SER A 302 -14.24 -4.45 18.34
N ILE A 303 -13.24 -5.31 18.58
CA ILE A 303 -13.24 -6.70 18.12
C ILE A 303 -14.41 -7.47 18.73
N LEU A 304 -14.60 -7.36 20.07
CA LEU A 304 -15.69 -8.04 20.76
C LEU A 304 -17.06 -7.57 20.26
N GLN A 305 -17.22 -6.26 20.04
CA GLN A 305 -18.46 -5.73 19.46
C GLN A 305 -18.73 -6.28 18.06
N ILE A 306 -17.71 -6.33 17.18
CA ILE A 306 -17.87 -6.91 15.82
C ILE A 306 -18.28 -8.38 15.90
N LYS A 307 -17.66 -9.15 16.80
CA LYS A 307 -18.00 -10.55 17.04
C LYS A 307 -19.45 -10.71 17.49
N THR A 308 -19.91 -9.86 18.42
CA THR A 308 -21.29 -9.89 18.97
C THR A 308 -22.34 -9.41 17.97
N ASP A 309 -22.05 -8.29 17.26
CA ASP A 309 -22.97 -7.73 16.25
C ASP A 309 -23.16 -8.65 15.04
N GLY A 310 -22.19 -9.53 14.80
CA GLY A 310 -22.16 -10.42 13.64
C GLY A 310 -21.94 -9.70 12.32
N CYS A 311 -22.09 -10.45 11.23
CA CYS A 311 -21.82 -9.95 9.89
C CYS A 311 -23.09 -9.33 9.26
N ASN A 312 -23.06 -8.03 8.99
CA ASN A 312 -24.11 -7.36 8.20
C ASN A 312 -23.79 -7.44 6.70
N ARG A 313 -24.35 -8.44 6.02
CA ARG A 313 -24.12 -8.71 4.58
C ARG A 313 -24.41 -7.51 3.67
N LYS A 314 -25.46 -6.74 3.94
CA LYS A 314 -25.79 -5.55 3.15
C LYS A 314 -24.67 -4.52 3.24
N ARG A 315 -24.18 -4.26 4.45
CA ARG A 315 -23.08 -3.33 4.68
C ARG A 315 -21.77 -3.80 4.04
N LEU A 316 -21.47 -5.09 4.08
CA LEU A 316 -20.29 -5.64 3.40
C LEU A 316 -20.38 -5.51 1.89
N LYS A 317 -21.55 -5.75 1.30
CA LYS A 317 -21.78 -5.53 -0.13
C LYS A 317 -21.59 -4.05 -0.50
N GLU A 318 -22.16 -3.13 0.26
CA GLU A 318 -21.98 -1.68 0.04
C GLU A 318 -20.51 -1.27 0.15
N ALA A 319 -19.77 -1.81 1.12
CA ALA A 319 -18.33 -1.57 1.28
C ALA A 319 -17.52 -2.11 0.10
N ARG A 320 -17.84 -3.32 -0.37
CA ARG A 320 -17.22 -3.93 -1.54
C ARG A 320 -17.49 -3.12 -2.82
N ASP A 321 -18.74 -2.76 -3.07
CA ASP A 321 -19.13 -1.98 -4.26
C ASP A 321 -18.44 -0.60 -4.26
N TYR A 322 -18.33 0.04 -3.10
CA TYR A 322 -17.57 1.26 -2.91
C TYR A 322 -16.08 1.07 -3.23
N ALA A 323 -15.45 0.02 -2.69
CA ALA A 323 -14.03 -0.24 -2.91
C ALA A 323 -13.72 -0.55 -4.39
N ILE A 324 -14.56 -1.33 -5.06
CA ILE A 324 -14.44 -1.61 -6.50
C ILE A 324 -14.55 -0.34 -7.33
N SER A 325 -15.53 0.52 -7.01
CA SER A 325 -15.79 1.73 -7.78
C SER A 325 -14.71 2.80 -7.62
N ASN A 326 -14.04 2.86 -6.46
CA ASN A 326 -13.09 3.93 -6.15
C ASN A 326 -11.61 3.50 -6.26
N PHE A 327 -11.31 2.22 -6.00
CA PHE A 327 -9.93 1.76 -5.85
C PHE A 327 -9.47 0.77 -6.92
N ASP A 328 -10.18 0.64 -8.07
CA ASP A 328 -9.67 -0.13 -9.19
C ASP A 328 -8.42 0.54 -9.77
N ILE A 329 -7.35 -0.24 -9.95
CA ILE A 329 -6.06 0.23 -10.46
C ILE A 329 -6.16 0.92 -11.82
N SER A 330 -7.14 0.56 -12.63
CA SER A 330 -7.38 1.18 -13.93
C SER A 330 -7.73 2.67 -13.78
N HIS A 331 -8.47 3.05 -12.74
CA HIS A 331 -8.78 4.46 -12.45
C HIS A 331 -7.52 5.24 -12.07
N THR A 332 -6.69 4.69 -11.19
CA THR A 332 -5.39 5.29 -10.81
C THR A 332 -4.53 5.54 -12.05
N ALA A 333 -4.37 4.52 -12.90
CA ALA A 333 -3.54 4.62 -14.10
C ALA A 333 -4.09 5.64 -15.11
N GLN A 334 -5.42 5.67 -15.32
CA GLN A 334 -6.08 6.62 -16.21
C GLN A 334 -5.98 8.06 -15.70
N THR A 335 -6.11 8.26 -14.38
CA THR A 335 -5.95 9.59 -13.76
C THR A 335 -4.54 10.11 -13.96
N TYR A 336 -3.50 9.30 -13.76
CA TYR A 336 -2.12 9.70 -14.10
C TYR A 336 -1.98 10.07 -15.57
N LEU A 337 -2.50 9.26 -16.49
CA LEU A 337 -2.40 9.54 -17.93
C LEU A 337 -3.13 10.85 -18.33
N ALA A 338 -4.26 11.15 -17.70
CA ALA A 338 -4.98 12.40 -17.91
C ALA A 338 -4.17 13.60 -17.39
N GLU A 339 -3.58 13.49 -16.20
CA GLU A 339 -2.72 14.52 -15.63
C GLU A 339 -1.45 14.76 -16.47
N TYR A 340 -0.82 13.71 -17.02
CA TYR A 340 0.32 13.88 -17.93
C TYR A 340 -0.08 14.66 -19.18
N LYS A 341 -1.22 14.33 -19.80
CA LYS A 341 -1.74 15.08 -20.97
C LYS A 341 -2.00 16.55 -20.61
N ARG A 342 -2.56 16.81 -19.41
CA ARG A 342 -2.81 18.18 -18.93
C ARG A 342 -1.51 18.99 -18.80
N ILE A 343 -0.43 18.35 -18.33
CA ILE A 343 0.88 18.99 -18.21
C ILE A 343 1.44 19.32 -19.60
N LEU A 344 1.40 18.36 -20.54
CA LEU A 344 1.95 18.52 -21.89
C LEU A 344 1.19 19.56 -22.73
N ASN A 345 -0.13 19.68 -22.53
CA ASN A 345 -0.93 20.69 -23.24
C ASN A 345 -0.77 22.11 -22.68
N LYS A 346 -0.17 22.29 -21.49
CA LYS A 346 0.14 23.58 -20.86
C LYS A 346 1.60 24.01 -21.06
N SER A 347 2.42 23.15 -21.67
CA SER A 347 3.82 23.39 -22.01
C SER A 347 3.97 23.82 -23.43
#